data_f3ca51913fa1dd8203ea16f117e7b928
#
_entry.id   f3ca51913fa1dd8203ea16f117e7b928
#
_cell.length_a   1.000
_cell.length_b   1.000
_cell.length_c   1.000
_cell.angle_alpha   90.00
_cell.angle_beta   90.00
_cell.angle_gamma   90.00
#
_symmetry.space_group_name_H-M   'P 1'
#
loop_
_entity.id
_entity.type
_entity.pdbx_description
1 polymer ?
#
loop_
_entity_poly.entity_id
_entity_poly.type
_entity_poly.pdbx_seq_one_letter_code
_entity_poly.pdbx_strand_id
1 'polypeptide(L)'
;MLPQNFFRLNYFNINQINITDNSKMLQNELTELSKKIYNKSAIYVDSNKIKEFIEKDVRVESVTVEKNSLGEITIDVKEKDLVYYAVIGKNIYLVDKEGRIFAYLNEKEVEGVPIIIANNEEEIKEISDFLNEISDLAIFKRISQMYKVKDKEYII
;
A
#
# COMPACT_ATOMS: atom_id res chain seq x y z
N MET A 1 -33.80 21.35 -22.29
CA MET A 1 -32.39 21.73 -22.41
C MET A 1 -32.02 22.47 -21.12
N LEU A 2 -31.19 21.88 -20.24
CA LEU A 2 -30.72 22.54 -19.03
C LEU A 2 -29.74 23.66 -19.42
N PRO A 3 -29.82 24.87 -18.83
CA PRO A 3 -28.90 25.94 -19.18
C PRO A 3 -27.48 25.54 -18.83
N GLN A 4 -26.52 25.83 -19.72
CA GLN A 4 -25.08 25.48 -19.55
C GLN A 4 -24.50 26.00 -18.22
N ASN A 5 -25.07 27.04 -17.63
CA ASN A 5 -24.66 27.60 -16.35
C ASN A 5 -25.12 26.79 -15.14
N PHE A 6 -26.07 25.86 -15.29
CA PHE A 6 -26.55 25.02 -14.19
C PHE A 6 -25.46 24.07 -13.64
N PHE A 7 -24.54 23.62 -14.50
CA PHE A 7 -23.44 22.76 -14.13
C PHE A 7 -22.21 23.47 -13.54
N ARG A 8 -22.23 24.82 -13.53
CA ARG A 8 -21.18 25.63 -12.91
C ARG A 8 -21.46 26.05 -11.48
N LEU A 9 -22.58 25.62 -10.91
CA LEU A 9 -22.89 25.88 -9.51
C LEU A 9 -21.94 25.03 -8.65
N ASN A 10 -21.24 25.69 -7.70
CA ASN A 10 -20.34 25.03 -6.73
C ASN A 10 -21.05 23.92 -5.92
N TYR A 11 -22.38 23.89 -5.93
CA TYR A 11 -23.21 22.89 -5.29
C TYR A 11 -22.98 21.45 -5.80
N PHE A 12 -22.51 21.31 -7.05
CA PHE A 12 -22.23 20.00 -7.65
C PHE A 12 -20.74 19.65 -7.62
N ASN A 13 -19.93 20.44 -6.94
CA ASN A 13 -18.50 20.17 -6.86
C ASN A 13 -18.20 19.20 -5.73
N ILE A 14 -17.11 18.45 -5.90
CA ILE A 14 -16.55 17.63 -4.82
C ILE A 14 -16.06 18.56 -3.72
N ASN A 15 -16.69 18.47 -2.57
CA ASN A 15 -16.44 19.33 -1.42
C ASN A 15 -15.95 18.56 -0.19
N GLN A 16 -16.07 17.23 -0.21
CA GLN A 16 -15.61 16.36 0.85
C GLN A 16 -14.99 15.09 0.25
N ILE A 17 -13.81 14.73 0.74
CA ILE A 17 -13.10 13.54 0.33
C ILE A 17 -12.65 12.83 1.60
N ASN A 18 -13.20 11.64 1.82
CA ASN A 18 -12.85 10.78 2.95
C ASN A 18 -11.97 9.65 2.41
N ILE A 19 -10.78 9.50 2.95
CA ILE A 19 -9.86 8.43 2.57
C ILE A 19 -9.56 7.60 3.81
N THR A 20 -9.81 6.30 3.72
CA THR A 20 -9.44 5.30 4.70
C THR A 20 -8.35 4.42 4.11
N ASP A 21 -7.26 4.26 4.83
CA ASP A 21 -6.09 3.48 4.43
C ASP A 21 -5.58 2.68 5.64
N ASN A 22 -5.37 1.37 5.47
CA ASN A 22 -5.01 0.48 6.58
C ASN A 22 -3.53 0.55 6.99
N SER A 23 -2.61 0.87 6.08
CA SER A 23 -1.16 0.83 6.36
C SER A 23 -0.42 2.14 6.14
N LYS A 24 -0.98 3.05 5.36
CA LYS A 24 -0.44 4.38 5.02
C LYS A 24 0.78 4.39 4.08
N MET A 25 1.11 3.28 3.43
CA MET A 25 2.19 3.26 2.42
C MET A 25 1.90 4.18 1.22
N LEU A 26 0.61 4.42 0.93
CA LEU A 26 0.14 5.26 -0.19
C LEU A 26 -0.31 6.65 0.24
N GLN A 27 -0.06 7.06 1.48
CA GLN A 27 -0.60 8.31 2.03
C GLN A 27 -0.29 9.55 1.17
N ASN A 28 0.91 9.65 0.64
CA ASN A 28 1.31 10.77 -0.20
C ASN A 28 0.57 10.78 -1.53
N GLU A 29 0.50 9.62 -2.19
CA GLU A 29 -0.18 9.43 -3.48
C GLU A 29 -1.68 9.70 -3.37
N LEU A 30 -2.31 9.20 -2.31
CA LEU A 30 -3.74 9.43 -2.03
C LEU A 30 -4.03 10.90 -1.69
N THR A 31 -3.12 11.55 -0.97
CA THR A 31 -3.22 12.98 -0.68
C THR A 31 -3.13 13.82 -1.97
N GLU A 32 -2.19 13.52 -2.86
CA GLU A 32 -2.07 14.20 -4.15
C GLU A 32 -3.27 13.93 -5.06
N LEU A 33 -3.80 12.71 -5.06
CA LEU A 33 -5.03 12.37 -5.77
C LEU A 33 -6.22 13.19 -5.25
N SER A 34 -6.39 13.30 -3.92
CA SER A 34 -7.47 14.08 -3.33
C SER A 34 -7.41 15.55 -3.73
N LYS A 35 -6.24 16.17 -3.74
CA LYS A 35 -6.05 17.54 -4.22
C LYS A 35 -6.45 17.71 -5.68
N LYS A 36 -6.21 16.71 -6.52
CA LYS A 36 -6.56 16.75 -7.96
C LYS A 36 -8.06 16.67 -8.22
N ILE A 37 -8.82 15.97 -7.38
CA ILE A 37 -10.27 15.79 -7.55
C ILE A 37 -11.11 16.79 -6.74
N TYR A 38 -10.54 17.38 -5.68
CA TYR A 38 -11.23 18.40 -4.89
C TYR A 38 -11.68 19.58 -5.74
N ASN A 39 -12.85 20.11 -5.46
CA ASN A 39 -13.50 21.20 -6.17
C ASN A 39 -13.78 20.94 -7.67
N LYS A 40 -13.64 19.70 -8.14
CA LYS A 40 -14.09 19.31 -9.48
C LYS A 40 -15.58 19.00 -9.47
N SER A 41 -16.24 19.21 -10.61
CA SER A 41 -17.66 18.85 -10.71
C SER A 41 -17.87 17.34 -10.52
N ALA A 42 -18.69 16.98 -9.54
CA ALA A 42 -19.02 15.59 -9.23
C ALA A 42 -19.65 14.84 -10.42
N ILE A 43 -20.25 15.57 -11.37
CA ILE A 43 -20.85 14.99 -12.58
C ILE A 43 -19.77 14.40 -13.48
N TYR A 44 -18.59 15.03 -13.56
CA TYR A 44 -17.49 14.63 -14.43
C TYR A 44 -16.45 13.73 -13.73
N VAL A 45 -16.52 13.61 -12.40
CA VAL A 45 -15.63 12.72 -11.67
C VAL A 45 -16.16 11.29 -11.72
N ASP A 46 -15.41 10.42 -12.38
CA ASP A 46 -15.75 9.01 -12.57
C ASP A 46 -15.09 8.17 -11.46
N SER A 47 -15.90 7.59 -10.58
CA SER A 47 -15.43 6.75 -9.48
C SER A 47 -14.67 5.51 -9.96
N ASN A 48 -15.05 4.94 -11.11
CA ASN A 48 -14.36 3.77 -11.66
C ASN A 48 -12.96 4.13 -12.13
N LYS A 49 -12.77 5.31 -12.73
CA LYS A 49 -11.43 5.76 -13.13
C LYS A 49 -10.52 6.04 -11.94
N ILE A 50 -11.07 6.56 -10.85
CA ILE A 50 -10.32 6.74 -9.60
C ILE A 50 -9.91 5.36 -9.06
N LYS A 51 -10.85 4.42 -9.01
CA LYS A 51 -10.61 3.05 -8.58
C LYS A 51 -9.51 2.39 -9.41
N GLU A 52 -9.66 2.36 -10.73
CA GLU A 52 -8.66 1.80 -11.65
C GLU A 52 -7.28 2.45 -11.53
N PHE A 53 -7.23 3.76 -11.24
CA PHE A 53 -5.97 4.46 -11.02
C PHE A 53 -5.25 3.98 -9.77
N ILE A 54 -5.98 3.80 -8.65
CA ILE A 54 -5.42 3.34 -7.38
C ILE A 54 -5.06 1.85 -7.47
N GLU A 55 -5.89 1.01 -8.10
CA GLU A 55 -5.66 -0.44 -8.26
C GLU A 55 -4.41 -0.78 -9.10
N LYS A 56 -3.90 0.16 -9.88
CA LYS A 56 -2.63 -0.03 -10.62
C LYS A 56 -1.40 -0.07 -9.72
N ASP A 57 -1.50 0.45 -8.50
CA ASP A 57 -0.39 0.39 -7.58
C ASP A 57 -0.26 -1.03 -7.02
N VAL A 58 0.93 -1.61 -7.17
CA VAL A 58 1.21 -3.00 -6.77
C VAL A 58 1.08 -3.23 -5.27
N ARG A 59 1.11 -2.16 -4.46
CA ARG A 59 0.92 -2.19 -3.00
C ARG A 59 -0.55 -2.34 -2.61
N VAL A 60 -1.48 -2.07 -3.51
CA VAL A 60 -2.92 -2.15 -3.25
C VAL A 60 -3.41 -3.59 -3.33
N GLU A 61 -4.13 -4.03 -2.31
CA GLU A 61 -4.87 -5.30 -2.31
C GLU A 61 -6.27 -5.12 -2.89
N SER A 62 -6.99 -4.08 -2.43
CA SER A 62 -8.31 -3.72 -2.93
C SER A 62 -8.63 -2.25 -2.68
N VAL A 63 -9.55 -1.69 -3.47
CA VAL A 63 -10.07 -0.34 -3.28
C VAL A 63 -11.55 -0.26 -3.60
N THR A 64 -12.29 0.51 -2.81
CA THR A 64 -13.65 0.92 -3.10
C THR A 64 -13.73 2.43 -3.21
N VAL A 65 -14.51 2.93 -4.17
CA VAL A 65 -14.72 4.36 -4.39
C VAL A 65 -16.22 4.60 -4.49
N GLU A 66 -16.76 5.29 -3.52
CA GLU A 66 -18.17 5.67 -3.48
C GLU A 66 -18.32 7.17 -3.64
N LYS A 67 -19.33 7.58 -4.39
CA LYS A 67 -19.66 8.99 -4.61
C LYS A 67 -21.15 9.21 -4.39
N ASN A 68 -21.51 10.17 -3.57
CA ASN A 68 -22.90 10.56 -3.37
C ASN A 68 -23.27 11.80 -4.22
N SER A 69 -24.58 12.11 -4.23
CA SER A 69 -25.11 13.25 -4.97
C SER A 69 -24.78 14.63 -4.35
N LEU A 70 -24.24 14.65 -3.15
CA LEU A 70 -23.91 15.88 -2.41
C LEU A 70 -22.46 16.33 -2.65
N GLY A 71 -21.70 15.62 -3.52
CA GLY A 71 -20.31 15.95 -3.83
C GLY A 71 -19.32 15.38 -2.82
N GLU A 72 -19.71 14.36 -2.06
CA GLU A 72 -18.82 13.61 -1.21
C GLU A 72 -18.30 12.37 -1.92
N ILE A 73 -16.99 12.13 -1.78
CA ILE A 73 -16.31 10.91 -2.25
C ILE A 73 -15.69 10.22 -1.05
N THR A 74 -15.95 8.91 -0.94
CA THR A 74 -15.30 8.03 0.03
C THR A 74 -14.42 7.04 -0.73
N ILE A 75 -13.16 6.95 -0.36
CA ILE A 75 -12.16 6.07 -0.93
C ILE A 75 -11.62 5.21 0.20
N ASP A 76 -11.96 3.92 0.18
CA ASP A 76 -11.42 2.94 1.12
C ASP A 76 -10.37 2.11 0.41
N VAL A 77 -9.13 2.21 0.88
CA VAL A 77 -7.98 1.51 0.33
C VAL A 77 -7.53 0.45 1.33
N LYS A 78 -7.41 -0.77 0.84
CA LYS A 78 -6.75 -1.84 1.57
C LYS A 78 -5.41 -2.10 0.89
N GLU A 79 -4.34 -1.76 1.57
CA GLU A 79 -2.99 -2.06 1.13
C GLU A 79 -2.59 -3.48 1.52
N LYS A 80 -1.66 -4.06 0.78
CA LYS A 80 -1.07 -5.36 1.12
C LYS A 80 -0.30 -5.26 2.43
N ASP A 81 -0.41 -6.29 3.25
CA ASP A 81 0.30 -6.33 4.53
C ASP A 81 1.81 -6.48 4.29
N LEU A 82 2.56 -5.45 4.68
CA LEU A 82 4.01 -5.49 4.74
C LEU A 82 4.43 -6.21 6.02
N VAL A 83 5.11 -7.34 5.90
CA VAL A 83 5.58 -8.12 7.03
C VAL A 83 7.09 -8.10 7.16
N TYR A 84 7.80 -8.13 6.03
CA TYR A 84 9.26 -8.10 5.97
C TYR A 84 9.75 -7.17 4.88
N TYR A 85 10.95 -6.61 5.10
CA TYR A 85 11.75 -6.12 4.00
C TYR A 85 12.74 -7.20 3.57
N ALA A 86 13.04 -7.30 2.28
CA ALA A 86 14.10 -8.18 1.80
C ALA A 86 15.16 -7.38 1.06
N VAL A 87 16.41 -7.72 1.29
CA VAL A 87 17.56 -7.14 0.60
C VAL A 87 18.20 -8.21 -0.26
N ILE A 88 18.23 -7.99 -1.58
CA ILE A 88 18.98 -8.78 -2.54
C ILE A 88 19.98 -7.84 -3.25
N GLY A 89 21.25 -8.02 -2.97
CA GLY A 89 22.30 -7.14 -3.50
C GLY A 89 22.16 -5.70 -2.99
N LYS A 90 21.74 -4.78 -3.87
CA LYS A 90 21.52 -3.35 -3.54
C LYS A 90 20.05 -2.96 -3.47
N ASN A 91 19.16 -3.87 -3.75
CA ASN A 91 17.74 -3.61 -3.87
C ASN A 91 17.00 -4.00 -2.59
N ILE A 92 16.00 -3.21 -2.24
CA ILE A 92 15.11 -3.46 -1.10
C ILE A 92 13.72 -3.76 -1.65
N TYR A 93 13.13 -4.84 -1.17
CA TYR A 93 11.83 -5.32 -1.58
C TYR A 93 10.87 -5.36 -0.40
N LEU A 94 9.58 -5.19 -0.69
CA LEU A 94 8.48 -5.36 0.26
C LEU A 94 7.96 -6.79 0.14
N VAL A 95 7.85 -7.47 1.27
CA VAL A 95 7.53 -8.90 1.35
C VAL A 95 6.31 -9.13 2.23
N ASP A 96 5.36 -9.91 1.73
CA ASP A 96 4.17 -10.31 2.47
C ASP A 96 4.45 -11.50 3.42
N LYS A 97 3.43 -11.90 4.17
CA LYS A 97 3.52 -13.03 5.12
C LYS A 97 3.78 -14.38 4.46
N GLU A 98 3.48 -14.54 3.16
CA GLU A 98 3.78 -15.73 2.39
C GLU A 98 5.20 -15.73 1.81
N GLY A 99 6.01 -14.72 2.13
CA GLY A 99 7.38 -14.58 1.61
C GLY A 99 7.44 -14.11 0.15
N ARG A 100 6.35 -13.53 -0.37
CA ARG A 100 6.28 -13.06 -1.75
C ARG A 100 6.65 -11.58 -1.84
N ILE A 101 7.50 -11.25 -2.78
CA ILE A 101 7.79 -9.86 -3.13
C ILE A 101 6.57 -9.26 -3.83
N PHE A 102 6.07 -8.13 -3.33
CA PHE A 102 4.96 -7.42 -3.97
C PHE A 102 5.32 -6.00 -4.43
N ALA A 103 6.42 -5.44 -3.94
CA ALA A 103 6.88 -4.14 -4.38
C ALA A 103 8.40 -4.00 -4.20
N TYR A 104 8.93 -2.92 -4.77
CA TYR A 104 10.32 -2.51 -4.72
C TYR A 104 10.42 -1.14 -4.05
N LEU A 105 11.34 -0.96 -3.10
CA LEU A 105 11.53 0.29 -2.39
C LEU A 105 12.72 1.06 -2.96
N ASN A 106 12.48 2.28 -3.45
CA ASN A 106 13.53 3.16 -3.96
C ASN A 106 14.22 4.01 -2.88
N GLU A 107 13.59 4.19 -1.71
CA GLU A 107 14.08 5.02 -0.63
C GLU A 107 14.06 4.28 0.71
N LYS A 108 15.00 4.64 1.60
CA LYS A 108 15.17 4.00 2.90
C LYS A 108 14.11 4.51 3.90
N GLU A 109 12.95 3.93 3.90
CA GLU A 109 12.03 4.06 5.03
C GLU A 109 11.75 2.68 5.60
N VAL A 110 12.52 2.31 6.64
CA VAL A 110 12.37 1.04 7.33
C VAL A 110 12.25 1.32 8.81
N GLU A 111 11.04 1.42 9.33
CA GLU A 111 10.80 1.46 10.76
C GLU A 111 10.05 0.23 11.24
N GLY A 112 10.68 -0.54 12.13
CA GLY A 112 10.02 -1.55 12.94
C GLY A 112 9.68 -2.88 12.25
N VAL A 113 10.09 -3.08 11.00
CA VAL A 113 9.85 -4.32 10.25
C VAL A 113 11.17 -5.09 10.12
N PRO A 114 11.20 -6.42 10.37
CA PRO A 114 12.42 -7.21 10.21
C PRO A 114 12.93 -7.22 8.77
N ILE A 115 14.25 -7.27 8.62
CA ILE A 115 14.92 -7.28 7.32
C ILE A 115 15.46 -8.68 7.03
N ILE A 116 15.08 -9.26 5.91
CA ILE A 116 15.64 -10.51 5.37
C ILE A 116 16.76 -10.14 4.43
N ILE A 117 17.97 -10.66 4.66
CA ILE A 117 19.09 -10.53 3.74
C ILE A 117 19.24 -11.86 3.00
N ALA A 118 19.04 -11.85 1.68
CA ALA A 118 19.00 -13.04 0.85
C ALA A 118 19.77 -12.85 -0.46
N ASN A 119 20.12 -13.95 -1.11
CA ASN A 119 20.74 -13.95 -2.42
C ASN A 119 19.73 -14.03 -3.57
N ASN A 120 18.54 -14.56 -3.29
CA ASN A 120 17.47 -14.78 -4.26
C ASN A 120 16.11 -14.86 -3.57
N GLU A 121 15.03 -14.92 -4.35
CA GLU A 121 13.64 -14.98 -3.86
C GLU A 121 13.31 -16.29 -3.11
N GLU A 122 13.96 -17.41 -3.46
CA GLU A 122 13.74 -18.69 -2.80
C GLU A 122 14.23 -18.64 -1.35
N GLU A 123 15.38 -18.03 -1.10
CA GLU A 123 15.88 -17.79 0.25
C GLU A 123 14.97 -16.85 1.06
N ILE A 124 14.38 -15.83 0.42
CA ILE A 124 13.40 -14.96 1.09
C ILE A 124 12.24 -15.80 1.62
N LYS A 125 11.70 -16.68 0.78
CA LYS A 125 10.58 -17.53 1.17
C LYS A 125 10.94 -18.47 2.32
N GLU A 126 12.08 -19.14 2.24
CA GLU A 126 12.54 -20.04 3.31
C GLU A 126 12.72 -19.29 4.65
N ILE A 127 13.33 -18.11 4.63
CA ILE A 127 13.53 -17.29 5.83
C ILE A 127 12.18 -16.78 6.37
N SER A 128 11.28 -16.37 5.49
CA SER A 128 9.94 -15.93 5.87
C SER A 128 9.14 -17.04 6.53
N ASP A 129 9.19 -18.26 5.98
CA ASP A 129 8.53 -19.43 6.55
C ASP A 129 9.06 -19.71 7.97
N PHE A 130 10.39 -19.67 8.16
CA PHE A 130 11.00 -19.82 9.47
C PHE A 130 10.61 -18.70 10.45
N LEU A 131 10.61 -17.44 10.01
CA LEU A 131 10.20 -16.31 10.84
C LEU A 131 8.73 -16.41 11.25
N ASN A 132 7.87 -16.91 10.36
CA ASN A 132 6.46 -17.15 10.67
C ASN A 132 6.29 -18.24 11.73
N GLU A 133 7.08 -19.32 11.69
CA GLU A 133 7.05 -20.38 12.71
C GLU A 133 7.43 -19.88 14.11
N ILE A 134 8.31 -18.87 14.19
CA ILE A 134 8.76 -18.30 15.47
C ILE A 134 8.07 -17.00 15.85
N SER A 135 7.08 -16.56 15.08
CA SER A 135 6.41 -15.25 15.25
C SER A 135 5.78 -15.05 16.62
N ASP A 136 5.29 -16.13 17.25
CA ASP A 136 4.69 -16.11 18.59
C ASP A 136 5.73 -16.12 19.72
N LEU A 137 7.00 -16.35 19.40
CA LEU A 137 8.05 -16.38 20.40
C LEU A 137 8.52 -14.97 20.79
N ALA A 138 8.89 -14.79 22.05
CA ALA A 138 9.39 -13.50 22.55
C ALA A 138 10.65 -13.02 21.81
N ILE A 139 11.43 -13.94 21.25
CA ILE A 139 12.64 -13.62 20.48
C ILE A 139 12.30 -12.88 19.18
N PHE A 140 11.15 -13.20 18.53
CA PHE A 140 10.77 -12.58 17.27
C PHE A 140 10.74 -11.04 17.36
N LYS A 141 10.24 -10.48 18.45
CA LYS A 141 10.16 -9.03 18.69
C LYS A 141 11.53 -8.34 18.81
N ARG A 142 12.60 -9.12 18.89
CA ARG A 142 13.99 -8.63 19.01
C ARG A 142 14.77 -8.81 17.71
N ILE A 143 14.18 -9.48 16.72
CA ILE A 143 14.82 -9.69 15.42
C ILE A 143 14.70 -8.41 14.63
N SER A 144 15.84 -7.83 14.24
CA SER A 144 15.89 -6.68 13.34
C SER A 144 16.32 -7.09 11.93
N GLN A 145 17.16 -8.11 11.81
CA GLN A 145 17.60 -8.65 10.53
C GLN A 145 17.90 -10.15 10.64
N MET A 146 17.78 -10.86 9.53
CA MET A 146 18.06 -12.29 9.43
C MET A 146 18.68 -12.65 8.08
N TYR A 147 19.65 -13.55 8.08
CA TYR A 147 20.21 -14.13 6.86
C TYR A 147 20.54 -15.61 7.05
N LYS A 148 20.47 -16.38 5.95
CA LYS A 148 20.79 -17.80 5.92
C LYS A 148 22.30 -17.98 5.71
N VAL A 149 22.95 -18.80 6.52
CA VAL A 149 24.39 -19.14 6.40
C VAL A 149 24.56 -20.46 5.68
N LYS A 150 23.78 -21.47 6.08
CA LYS A 150 23.71 -22.83 5.52
C LYS A 150 22.30 -23.38 5.66
N ASP A 151 22.08 -24.58 5.10
CA ASP A 151 20.81 -25.26 5.30
C ASP A 151 20.44 -25.34 6.78
N LYS A 152 19.28 -24.70 7.13
CA LYS A 152 18.72 -24.62 8.48
C LYS A 152 19.59 -23.88 9.52
N GLU A 153 20.61 -23.13 9.09
CA GLU A 153 21.39 -22.26 9.96
C GLU A 153 21.14 -20.79 9.59
N TYR A 154 20.60 -20.03 10.55
CA TYR A 154 20.28 -18.61 10.38
C TYR A 154 21.03 -17.78 11.40
N ILE A 155 21.42 -16.57 11.02
CA ILE A 155 21.94 -15.54 11.95
C ILE A 155 20.91 -14.42 12.06
N ILE A 156 20.71 -13.96 13.29
CA ILE A 156 19.73 -12.93 13.69
C ILE A 156 20.49 -11.71 14.19
#